data_efe84e85e8a641b9e7b947f30343337d
#
_entry.id   efe84e85e8a641b9e7b947f30343337d
#
_cell.length_a   1.000
_cell.length_b   1.000
_cell.length_c   1.000
_cell.angle_alpha   90.00
_cell.angle_beta   90.00
_cell.angle_gamma   90.00
#
_symmetry.space_group_name_H-M   'P 1'
#
loop_
_entity.id
_entity.type
_entity.pdbx_description
1 polymer ?
#
loop_
_entity_poly.entity_id
_entity_poly.type
_entity_poly.pdbx_seq_one_letter_code
_entity_poly.pdbx_strand_id
1 'polypeptide(L)'
;MSDTQTILAVDDMKENLDIILDILNEYDVIAVKSANEALAILENEKISLILLDIVMPEINGIDLCQIIKSQSSTKDIPVIFTTSQDDEDSISDAYEAGASDYVCKPLKRRDVIARVNTQLKLRKTIQDLEFLASRDTMTGIYNRRKFFELATTLFNESNDNFFLATIDIDYFKRVNDNFGHDAGDFVIKRISEMISAQLPQDSIFARVGGEEFIVIFFEEDSQKALSFFENVREIISKENIVYNGNVINSTISIGLVQKNDKNNEIDEVIKKSDIALYEAKRTGRNRIIYR
;
A
#
# COMPACT_ATOMS: atom_id res chain seq x y z
N MET A 1 -7.26 -9.20 12.93
CA MET A 1 -8.28 -8.20 13.27
C MET A 1 -9.19 -8.13 12.07
N SER A 2 -10.51 -8.33 12.22
CA SER A 2 -11.47 -8.14 11.13
C SER A 2 -11.41 -6.66 10.76
N ASP A 3 -11.03 -6.36 9.50
CA ASP A 3 -11.15 -5.01 8.96
C ASP A 3 -12.65 -4.64 9.03
N THR A 4 -13.03 -3.84 10.01
CA THR A 4 -14.39 -3.30 10.15
C THR A 4 -14.62 -2.40 8.94
N GLN A 5 -15.56 -2.78 8.08
CA GLN A 5 -15.92 -2.01 6.90
C GLN A 5 -16.83 -0.87 7.33
N THR A 6 -16.29 0.36 7.42
CA THR A 6 -17.04 1.55 7.78
C THR A 6 -17.72 2.15 6.54
N ILE A 7 -19.01 2.41 6.64
CA ILE A 7 -19.85 3.02 5.59
C ILE A 7 -20.19 4.44 6.00
N LEU A 8 -19.99 5.41 5.11
CA LEU A 8 -20.42 6.78 5.31
C LEU A 8 -21.79 6.99 4.63
N ALA A 9 -22.80 7.37 5.41
CA ALA A 9 -24.13 7.72 4.93
C ALA A 9 -24.32 9.25 4.97
N VAL A 10 -24.68 9.84 3.83
CA VAL A 10 -24.82 11.29 3.68
C VAL A 10 -26.22 11.59 3.10
N ASP A 11 -27.08 12.21 3.90
CA ASP A 11 -28.44 12.61 3.51
C ASP A 11 -28.89 13.75 4.45
N ASP A 12 -29.43 14.85 3.93
CA ASP A 12 -29.83 16.00 4.73
C ASP A 12 -31.06 15.72 5.62
N MET A 13 -31.83 14.71 5.27
CA MET A 13 -33.02 14.29 6.01
C MET A 13 -32.68 13.22 7.05
N LYS A 14 -32.90 13.54 8.32
CA LYS A 14 -32.64 12.61 9.43
C LYS A 14 -33.39 11.29 9.28
N GLU A 15 -34.62 11.35 8.78
CA GLU A 15 -35.49 10.18 8.59
C GLU A 15 -34.86 9.17 7.62
N ASN A 16 -34.19 9.63 6.56
CA ASN A 16 -33.49 8.78 5.62
C ASN A 16 -32.25 8.13 6.28
N LEU A 17 -31.51 8.92 7.06
CA LEU A 17 -30.37 8.39 7.82
C LEU A 17 -30.77 7.33 8.84
N ASP A 18 -31.89 7.55 9.56
CA ASP A 18 -32.41 6.58 10.52
C ASP A 18 -32.80 5.24 9.81
N ILE A 19 -33.38 5.33 8.61
CA ILE A 19 -33.69 4.16 7.76
C ILE A 19 -32.40 3.44 7.31
N ILE A 20 -31.38 4.19 6.87
CA ILE A 20 -30.10 3.63 6.44
C ILE A 20 -29.42 2.92 7.61
N LEU A 21 -29.39 3.52 8.80
CA LEU A 21 -28.84 2.93 10.02
C LEU A 21 -29.55 1.64 10.41
N ASP A 22 -30.88 1.58 10.31
CA ASP A 22 -31.64 0.34 10.55
C ASP A 22 -31.34 -0.74 9.50
N ILE A 23 -31.27 -0.36 8.23
CA ILE A 23 -30.95 -1.29 7.13
C ILE A 23 -29.55 -1.88 7.30
N LEU A 24 -28.57 -1.06 7.65
CA LEU A 24 -27.14 -1.41 7.71
C LEU A 24 -26.65 -1.68 9.13
N ASN A 25 -27.51 -2.12 10.03
CA ASN A 25 -27.19 -2.36 11.44
C ASN A 25 -26.11 -3.43 11.72
N GLU A 26 -25.72 -4.20 10.70
CA GLU A 26 -24.61 -5.16 10.75
C GLU A 26 -23.25 -4.56 10.37
N TYR A 27 -23.23 -3.29 9.92
CA TYR A 27 -22.05 -2.56 9.52
C TYR A 27 -21.73 -1.45 10.52
N ASP A 28 -20.50 -0.98 10.47
CA ASP A 28 -20.12 0.26 11.14
C ASP A 28 -20.52 1.44 10.21
N VAL A 29 -21.49 2.27 10.65
CA VAL A 29 -22.06 3.34 9.82
C VAL A 29 -21.87 4.69 10.50
N ILE A 30 -21.21 5.61 9.79
CA ILE A 30 -21.13 7.02 10.16
C ILE A 30 -22.18 7.76 9.32
N ALA A 31 -23.13 8.43 10.00
CA ALA A 31 -24.21 9.17 9.34
C ALA A 31 -24.00 10.68 9.53
N VAL A 32 -24.01 11.43 8.42
CA VAL A 32 -23.81 12.90 8.39
C VAL A 32 -24.87 13.56 7.52
N LYS A 33 -25.14 14.85 7.79
CA LYS A 33 -26.25 15.58 7.16
C LYS A 33 -25.84 16.56 6.07
N SER A 34 -24.56 16.71 5.82
CA SER A 34 -24.05 17.66 4.83
C SER A 34 -22.79 17.17 4.14
N ALA A 35 -22.53 17.72 2.97
CA ALA A 35 -21.29 17.48 2.23
C ALA A 35 -20.05 17.92 3.02
N ASN A 36 -20.12 19.03 3.76
CA ASN A 36 -19.01 19.53 4.57
C ASN A 36 -18.66 18.58 5.71
N GLU A 37 -19.65 18.00 6.39
CA GLU A 37 -19.42 16.97 7.40
C GLU A 37 -18.81 15.72 6.79
N ALA A 38 -19.30 15.30 5.61
CA ALA A 38 -18.76 14.13 4.88
C ALA A 38 -17.28 14.31 4.54
N LEU A 39 -16.89 15.48 4.03
CA LEU A 39 -15.48 15.77 3.71
C LEU A 39 -14.60 15.75 4.97
N ALA A 40 -15.07 16.31 6.10
CA ALA A 40 -14.33 16.27 7.36
C ALA A 40 -14.12 14.84 7.89
N ILE A 41 -15.10 13.94 7.71
CA ILE A 41 -14.96 12.52 8.05
C ILE A 41 -13.94 11.83 7.13
N LEU A 42 -13.98 12.10 5.82
CA LEU A 42 -13.07 11.50 4.84
C LEU A 42 -11.60 11.88 5.04
N GLU A 43 -11.31 13.00 5.71
CA GLU A 43 -9.95 13.40 6.08
C GLU A 43 -9.38 12.57 7.25
N ASN A 44 -10.24 12.08 8.15
CA ASN A 44 -9.82 11.49 9.42
C ASN A 44 -10.12 10.01 9.56
N GLU A 45 -11.07 9.47 8.80
CA GLU A 45 -11.57 8.11 8.94
C GLU A 45 -11.38 7.30 7.65
N LYS A 46 -11.13 5.99 7.80
CA LYS A 46 -11.05 5.06 6.66
C LYS A 46 -12.44 4.60 6.26
N ILE A 47 -12.98 5.17 5.21
CA ILE A 47 -14.30 4.82 4.67
C ILE A 47 -14.18 3.73 3.60
N SER A 48 -15.03 2.71 3.70
CA SER A 48 -15.08 1.58 2.78
C SER A 48 -16.09 1.76 1.64
N LEU A 49 -17.16 2.52 1.87
CA LEU A 49 -18.23 2.81 0.92
C LEU A 49 -18.98 4.07 1.36
N ILE A 50 -19.52 4.81 0.40
CA ILE A 50 -20.36 5.99 0.67
C ILE A 50 -21.75 5.75 0.10
N LEU A 51 -22.79 5.90 0.93
CA LEU A 51 -24.18 6.09 0.51
C LEU A 51 -24.48 7.59 0.50
N LEU A 52 -24.87 8.15 -0.63
CA LEU A 52 -24.94 9.58 -0.85
C LEU A 52 -26.28 9.99 -1.46
N ASP A 53 -27.01 10.88 -0.81
CA ASP A 53 -28.18 11.48 -1.45
C ASP A 53 -27.78 12.44 -2.56
N ILE A 54 -28.51 12.42 -3.67
CA ILE A 54 -28.27 13.35 -4.79
C ILE A 54 -28.70 14.76 -4.40
N VAL A 55 -29.89 14.90 -3.79
CA VAL A 55 -30.50 16.20 -3.53
C VAL A 55 -30.20 16.63 -2.11
N MET A 56 -29.24 17.50 -1.95
CA MET A 56 -28.86 18.09 -0.67
C MET A 56 -28.67 19.61 -0.80
N PRO A 57 -28.89 20.38 0.28
CA PRO A 57 -28.65 21.81 0.28
C PRO A 57 -27.14 22.14 0.19
N GLU A 58 -26.80 23.35 -0.26
CA GLU A 58 -25.45 23.91 -0.41
C GLU A 58 -24.61 23.20 -1.48
N ILE A 59 -24.11 22.02 -1.20
CA ILE A 59 -23.37 21.16 -2.13
C ILE A 59 -24.22 19.93 -2.37
N ASN A 60 -24.67 19.74 -3.62
CA ASN A 60 -25.45 18.56 -4.00
C ASN A 60 -24.58 17.30 -4.01
N GLY A 61 -25.21 16.12 -4.03
CA GLY A 61 -24.48 14.85 -3.99
C GLY A 61 -23.57 14.62 -5.19
N ILE A 62 -23.96 15.09 -6.39
CA ILE A 62 -23.16 14.95 -7.61
C ILE A 62 -21.85 15.74 -7.49
N ASP A 63 -21.91 17.00 -7.06
CA ASP A 63 -20.74 17.83 -6.85
C ASP A 63 -19.83 17.23 -5.77
N LEU A 64 -20.39 16.73 -4.67
CA LEU A 64 -19.63 16.04 -3.62
C LEU A 64 -18.95 14.77 -4.18
N CYS A 65 -19.62 13.99 -5.01
CA CYS A 65 -19.02 12.82 -5.65
C CYS A 65 -17.84 13.20 -6.52
N GLN A 66 -17.93 14.27 -7.32
CA GLN A 66 -16.83 14.76 -8.14
C GLN A 66 -15.62 15.17 -7.28
N ILE A 67 -15.87 15.87 -6.16
CA ILE A 67 -14.81 16.24 -5.21
C ILE A 67 -14.12 14.98 -4.68
N ILE A 68 -14.89 13.98 -4.21
CA ILE A 68 -14.38 12.70 -3.70
C ILE A 68 -13.54 11.98 -4.77
N LYS A 69 -14.03 11.94 -6.01
CA LYS A 69 -13.36 11.25 -7.11
C LYS A 69 -12.13 11.96 -7.66
N SER A 70 -11.99 13.26 -7.40
CA SER A 70 -10.82 14.05 -7.81
C SER A 70 -9.59 13.87 -6.89
N GLN A 71 -9.79 13.42 -5.65
CA GLN A 71 -8.72 13.30 -4.66
C GLN A 71 -8.10 11.89 -4.67
N SER A 72 -6.77 11.80 -4.67
CA SER A 72 -6.02 10.53 -4.70
C SER A 72 -6.34 9.61 -3.53
N SER A 73 -6.66 10.16 -2.36
CA SER A 73 -6.98 9.40 -1.14
C SER A 73 -8.37 8.80 -1.12
N THR A 74 -9.33 9.37 -1.88
CA THR A 74 -10.75 9.00 -1.80
C THR A 74 -11.36 8.53 -3.13
N LYS A 75 -10.67 8.72 -4.27
CA LYS A 75 -11.18 8.39 -5.61
C LYS A 75 -11.64 6.93 -5.77
N ASP A 76 -10.99 6.01 -5.06
CA ASP A 76 -11.27 4.57 -5.15
C ASP A 76 -12.36 4.10 -4.16
N ILE A 77 -12.96 5.02 -3.38
CA ILE A 77 -14.10 4.71 -2.51
C ILE A 77 -15.35 4.58 -3.39
N PRO A 78 -16.06 3.44 -3.38
CA PRO A 78 -17.30 3.31 -4.11
C PRO A 78 -18.39 4.23 -3.54
N VAL A 79 -19.08 4.95 -4.43
CA VAL A 79 -20.21 5.80 -4.10
C VAL A 79 -21.47 5.18 -4.67
N ILE A 80 -22.46 4.94 -3.82
CA ILE A 80 -23.82 4.51 -4.19
C ILE A 80 -24.74 5.69 -3.93
N PHE A 81 -25.39 6.20 -4.97
CA PHE A 81 -26.38 7.25 -4.79
C PHE A 81 -27.71 6.71 -4.29
N THR A 82 -28.40 7.51 -3.47
CA THR A 82 -29.83 7.35 -3.18
C THR A 82 -30.61 8.41 -3.98
N THR A 83 -31.57 8.00 -4.79
CA THR A 83 -32.31 8.88 -5.71
C THR A 83 -33.82 8.65 -5.69
N SER A 84 -34.61 9.63 -6.07
CA SER A 84 -36.03 9.45 -6.33
C SER A 84 -36.28 8.70 -7.65
N GLN A 85 -37.36 7.93 -7.72
CA GLN A 85 -37.63 6.95 -8.79
C GLN A 85 -37.87 7.56 -10.21
N ASP A 86 -38.07 8.88 -10.31
CA ASP A 86 -38.51 9.56 -11.53
C ASP A 86 -37.41 10.39 -12.22
N ASP A 87 -36.14 10.17 -11.90
CA ASP A 87 -35.06 11.06 -12.34
C ASP A 87 -33.97 10.32 -13.14
N GLU A 88 -34.34 9.91 -14.39
CA GLU A 88 -33.40 9.24 -15.32
C GLU A 88 -32.22 10.14 -15.68
N ASP A 89 -32.40 11.45 -15.76
CA ASP A 89 -31.35 12.40 -16.09
C ASP A 89 -30.30 12.46 -14.92
N SER A 90 -30.76 12.52 -13.68
CA SER A 90 -29.89 12.49 -12.50
C SER A 90 -29.12 11.18 -12.35
N ILE A 91 -29.62 10.05 -12.82
CA ILE A 91 -28.89 8.78 -12.83
C ILE A 91 -27.73 8.84 -13.82
N SER A 92 -27.93 9.41 -15.01
CA SER A 92 -26.86 9.62 -15.99
C SER A 92 -25.76 10.51 -15.44
N ASP A 93 -26.14 11.66 -14.87
CA ASP A 93 -25.22 12.62 -14.25
C ASP A 93 -24.43 11.98 -13.08
N ALA A 94 -25.08 11.12 -12.31
CA ALA A 94 -24.45 10.39 -11.22
C ALA A 94 -23.32 9.46 -11.72
N TYR A 95 -23.56 8.71 -12.80
CA TYR A 95 -22.51 7.86 -13.39
C TYR A 95 -21.38 8.68 -14.02
N GLU A 96 -21.68 9.81 -14.65
CA GLU A 96 -20.66 10.73 -15.18
C GLU A 96 -19.81 11.34 -14.06
N ALA A 97 -20.38 11.56 -12.87
CA ALA A 97 -19.65 12.00 -11.67
C ALA A 97 -18.78 10.89 -11.04
N GLY A 98 -18.85 9.65 -11.55
CA GLY A 98 -18.03 8.54 -11.08
C GLY A 98 -18.70 7.66 -10.03
N ALA A 99 -20.06 7.67 -9.95
CA ALA A 99 -20.80 6.73 -9.10
C ALA A 99 -20.52 5.28 -9.47
N SER A 100 -20.53 4.42 -8.45
CA SER A 100 -20.39 2.97 -8.63
C SER A 100 -21.73 2.28 -8.81
N ASP A 101 -22.80 2.86 -8.25
CA ASP A 101 -24.17 2.34 -8.32
C ASP A 101 -25.20 3.36 -7.79
N TYR A 102 -26.49 3.02 -7.84
CA TYR A 102 -27.56 3.81 -7.24
C TYR A 102 -28.67 2.93 -6.63
N VAL A 103 -29.44 3.49 -5.71
CA VAL A 103 -30.63 2.88 -5.10
C VAL A 103 -31.79 3.87 -5.14
N CYS A 104 -32.96 3.43 -5.64
CA CYS A 104 -34.16 4.27 -5.67
C CYS A 104 -34.84 4.35 -4.30
N LYS A 105 -35.29 5.53 -3.90
CA LYS A 105 -36.18 5.74 -2.76
C LYS A 105 -37.62 5.30 -3.15
N PRO A 106 -38.41 4.65 -2.27
CA PRO A 106 -38.08 4.36 -0.87
C PRO A 106 -37.07 3.22 -0.72
N LEU A 107 -36.11 3.40 0.20
CA LEU A 107 -35.01 2.45 0.40
C LEU A 107 -35.54 1.09 0.88
N LYS A 108 -35.31 0.05 0.10
CA LYS A 108 -35.67 -1.33 0.43
C LYS A 108 -34.44 -2.06 0.96
N ARG A 109 -34.55 -2.66 2.15
CA ARG A 109 -33.45 -3.37 2.81
C ARG A 109 -32.69 -4.31 1.88
N ARG A 110 -33.41 -5.12 1.08
CA ARG A 110 -32.78 -6.11 0.18
C ARG A 110 -31.94 -5.44 -0.91
N ASP A 111 -32.44 -4.34 -1.47
CA ASP A 111 -31.78 -3.64 -2.58
C ASP A 111 -30.52 -2.93 -2.09
N VAL A 112 -30.61 -2.21 -0.95
CA VAL A 112 -29.47 -1.52 -0.34
C VAL A 112 -28.37 -2.53 0.03
N ILE A 113 -28.70 -3.58 0.79
CA ILE A 113 -27.73 -4.60 1.23
C ILE A 113 -27.08 -5.29 0.03
N ALA A 114 -27.84 -5.64 -1.02
CA ALA A 114 -27.29 -6.31 -2.19
C ALA A 114 -26.25 -5.44 -2.91
N ARG A 115 -26.52 -4.14 -3.08
CA ARG A 115 -25.59 -3.22 -3.75
C ARG A 115 -24.38 -2.91 -2.86
N VAL A 116 -24.59 -2.64 -1.58
CA VAL A 116 -23.48 -2.44 -0.62
C VAL A 116 -22.54 -3.64 -0.63
N ASN A 117 -23.07 -4.86 -0.50
CA ASN A 117 -22.25 -6.07 -0.53
C ASN A 117 -21.50 -6.25 -1.85
N THR A 118 -22.15 -5.93 -2.97
CA THR A 118 -21.53 -6.05 -4.30
C THR A 118 -20.36 -5.09 -4.42
N GLN A 119 -20.53 -3.82 -4.03
CA GLN A 119 -19.49 -2.81 -4.14
C GLN A 119 -18.33 -3.05 -3.16
N LEU A 120 -18.63 -3.45 -1.92
CA LEU A 120 -17.59 -3.82 -0.95
C LEU A 120 -16.77 -5.03 -1.41
N LYS A 121 -17.43 -6.06 -1.96
CA LYS A 121 -16.75 -7.24 -2.52
C LYS A 121 -15.90 -6.87 -3.73
N LEU A 122 -16.42 -6.04 -4.64
CA LEU A 122 -15.67 -5.58 -5.82
C LEU A 122 -14.42 -4.80 -5.42
N ARG A 123 -14.58 -3.83 -4.50
CA ARG A 123 -13.44 -3.06 -3.96
C ARG A 123 -12.38 -3.96 -3.35
N LYS A 124 -12.79 -4.90 -2.49
CA LYS A 124 -11.86 -5.86 -1.90
C LYS A 124 -11.14 -6.69 -2.96
N THR A 125 -11.87 -7.18 -3.96
CA THR A 125 -11.25 -7.95 -5.05
C THR A 125 -10.23 -7.12 -5.83
N ILE A 126 -10.52 -5.86 -6.11
CA ILE A 126 -9.56 -4.95 -6.79
C ILE A 126 -8.32 -4.75 -5.92
N GLN A 127 -8.49 -4.47 -4.62
CA GLN A 127 -7.37 -4.32 -3.68
C GLN A 127 -6.51 -5.58 -3.57
N ASP A 128 -7.15 -6.76 -3.51
CA ASP A 128 -6.44 -8.05 -3.48
C ASP A 128 -5.64 -8.26 -4.78
N LEU A 129 -6.22 -7.94 -5.94
CA LEU A 129 -5.53 -8.01 -7.23
C LEU A 129 -4.37 -7.02 -7.32
N GLU A 130 -4.53 -5.79 -6.86
CA GLU A 130 -3.47 -4.79 -6.80
C GLU A 130 -2.34 -5.23 -5.86
N PHE A 131 -2.68 -5.80 -4.71
CA PHE A 131 -1.71 -6.37 -3.78
C PHE A 131 -0.91 -7.49 -4.45
N LEU A 132 -1.57 -8.49 -5.02
CA LEU A 132 -0.92 -9.60 -5.74
C LEU A 132 -0.08 -9.11 -6.92
N ALA A 133 -0.55 -8.06 -7.59
CA ALA A 133 0.15 -7.48 -8.73
C ALA A 133 1.39 -6.66 -8.33
N SER A 134 1.43 -6.08 -7.13
CA SER A 134 2.46 -5.11 -6.70
C SER A 134 3.33 -5.59 -5.56
N ARG A 135 2.90 -6.60 -4.80
CA ARG A 135 3.59 -7.06 -3.58
C ARG A 135 4.12 -8.49 -3.73
N ASP A 136 5.17 -8.78 -2.97
CA ASP A 136 5.61 -10.15 -2.73
C ASP A 136 4.69 -10.79 -1.68
N THR A 137 4.07 -11.91 -2.00
CA THR A 137 3.05 -12.56 -1.15
C THR A 137 3.60 -13.11 0.16
N MET A 138 4.91 -13.38 0.22
CA MET A 138 5.55 -13.88 1.42
C MET A 138 5.87 -12.77 2.42
N THR A 139 6.41 -11.65 1.94
CA THR A 139 6.96 -10.58 2.78
C THR A 139 6.07 -9.34 2.88
N GLY A 140 5.12 -9.16 1.94
CA GLY A 140 4.23 -7.99 1.87
C GLY A 140 4.89 -6.71 1.36
N ILE A 141 6.21 -6.68 1.16
CA ILE A 141 6.91 -5.56 0.51
C ILE A 141 6.67 -5.57 -1.01
N TYR A 142 7.13 -4.58 -1.74
CA TYR A 142 6.98 -4.58 -3.20
C TYR A 142 7.61 -5.81 -3.83
N ASN A 143 7.00 -6.32 -4.90
CA ASN A 143 7.61 -7.34 -5.74
C ASN A 143 8.56 -6.71 -6.77
N ARG A 144 9.33 -7.55 -7.45
CA ARG A 144 10.29 -7.14 -8.49
C ARG A 144 9.65 -6.22 -9.53
N ARG A 145 8.47 -6.59 -10.05
CA ARG A 145 7.79 -5.81 -11.10
C ARG A 145 7.47 -4.40 -10.64
N LYS A 146 6.86 -4.26 -9.46
CA LYS A 146 6.48 -2.95 -8.92
C LYS A 146 7.69 -2.08 -8.58
N PHE A 147 8.77 -2.70 -8.12
CA PHE A 147 10.03 -1.98 -7.91
C PHE A 147 10.51 -1.31 -9.19
N PHE A 148 10.63 -2.05 -10.30
CA PHE A 148 11.13 -1.50 -11.57
C PHE A 148 10.20 -0.42 -12.13
N GLU A 149 8.88 -0.57 -12.00
CA GLU A 149 7.90 0.45 -12.36
C GLU A 149 8.15 1.76 -11.61
N LEU A 150 8.20 1.69 -10.26
CA LEU A 150 8.42 2.86 -9.41
C LEU A 150 9.80 3.47 -9.60
N ALA A 151 10.83 2.64 -9.69
CA ALA A 151 12.21 3.08 -9.86
C ALA A 151 12.42 3.81 -11.20
N THR A 152 11.80 3.32 -12.29
CA THR A 152 11.86 3.96 -13.61
C THR A 152 11.15 5.30 -13.59
N THR A 153 9.95 5.37 -13.00
CA THR A 153 9.21 6.64 -12.87
C THR A 153 10.03 7.65 -12.07
N LEU A 154 10.51 7.24 -10.89
CA LEU A 154 11.34 8.10 -10.05
C LEU A 154 12.59 8.59 -10.76
N PHE A 155 13.29 7.71 -11.46
CA PHE A 155 14.52 8.06 -12.18
C PHE A 155 14.30 9.12 -13.27
N ASN A 156 13.15 9.05 -13.94
CA ASN A 156 12.80 9.97 -15.04
C ASN A 156 12.24 11.31 -14.57
N GLU A 157 11.51 11.32 -13.44
CA GLU A 157 10.78 12.48 -12.96
C GLU A 157 11.54 13.30 -11.91
N SER A 158 12.51 12.69 -11.26
CA SER A 158 13.20 13.29 -10.12
C SER A 158 14.67 13.56 -10.45
N ASN A 159 15.09 14.79 -10.19
CA ASN A 159 16.52 15.16 -10.10
C ASN A 159 17.12 14.84 -8.72
N ASP A 160 16.34 14.21 -7.84
CA ASP A 160 16.74 13.98 -6.46
C ASP A 160 17.87 12.97 -6.36
N ASN A 161 18.78 13.23 -5.44
CA ASN A 161 19.81 12.28 -5.06
C ASN A 161 19.18 11.16 -4.26
N PHE A 162 19.34 9.92 -4.72
CA PHE A 162 18.97 8.76 -3.97
C PHE A 162 20.09 7.73 -3.95
N PHE A 163 20.03 6.85 -2.96
CA PHE A 163 20.86 5.68 -2.87
C PHE A 163 20.07 4.44 -3.24
N LEU A 164 20.71 3.54 -3.94
CA LEU A 164 20.17 2.22 -4.25
C LEU A 164 21.03 1.18 -3.54
N ALA A 165 20.39 0.34 -2.73
CA ALA A 165 21.01 -0.77 -2.04
C ALA A 165 20.47 -2.10 -2.54
N THR A 166 21.33 -2.99 -3.03
CA THR A 166 21.00 -4.40 -3.26
C THR A 166 21.48 -5.19 -2.03
N ILE A 167 20.60 -6.01 -1.45
CA ILE A 167 20.81 -6.72 -0.18
C ILE A 167 20.57 -8.21 -0.41
N ASP A 168 21.40 -9.06 0.20
CA ASP A 168 21.24 -10.51 0.11
C ASP A 168 21.56 -11.18 1.47
N ILE A 169 20.79 -12.21 1.81
CA ILE A 169 20.98 -12.94 3.06
C ILE A 169 22.17 -13.91 2.92
N ASP A 170 23.17 -13.71 3.75
CA ASP A 170 24.38 -14.51 3.70
C ASP A 170 24.12 -15.96 4.05
N TYR A 171 24.70 -16.87 3.24
CA TYR A 171 24.61 -18.32 3.44
C TYR A 171 23.18 -18.88 3.54
N PHE A 172 22.20 -18.22 2.92
CA PHE A 172 20.78 -18.60 3.01
C PHE A 172 20.53 -20.07 2.67
N LYS A 173 21.25 -20.63 1.67
CA LYS A 173 21.17 -22.04 1.35
C LYS A 173 21.46 -22.93 2.57
N ARG A 174 22.41 -22.56 3.44
CA ARG A 174 22.71 -23.33 4.66
C ARG A 174 21.55 -23.29 5.66
N VAL A 175 20.79 -22.20 5.71
CA VAL A 175 19.57 -22.14 6.53
C VAL A 175 18.56 -23.16 6.05
N ASN A 176 18.30 -23.21 4.73
CA ASN A 176 17.41 -24.21 4.14
C ASN A 176 17.90 -25.64 4.34
N ASP A 177 19.18 -25.89 4.11
CA ASP A 177 19.77 -27.23 4.22
C ASP A 177 19.75 -27.76 5.68
N ASN A 178 19.88 -26.87 6.69
CA ASN A 178 19.95 -27.27 8.10
C ASN A 178 18.58 -27.28 8.81
N PHE A 179 17.66 -26.37 8.43
CA PHE A 179 16.42 -26.14 9.16
C PHE A 179 15.16 -26.31 8.30
N GLY A 180 15.31 -26.59 7.00
CA GLY A 180 14.22 -26.74 6.05
C GLY A 180 13.75 -25.41 5.41
N HIS A 181 13.01 -25.52 4.31
CA HIS A 181 12.53 -24.38 3.54
C HIS A 181 11.58 -23.47 4.34
N ASP A 182 10.72 -24.03 5.20
CA ASP A 182 9.81 -23.24 6.04
C ASP A 182 10.58 -22.33 7.01
N ALA A 183 11.72 -22.79 7.53
CA ALA A 183 12.61 -21.96 8.35
C ALA A 183 13.29 -20.87 7.52
N GLY A 184 13.67 -21.16 6.28
CA GLY A 184 14.18 -20.15 5.34
C GLY A 184 13.15 -19.08 5.03
N ASP A 185 11.92 -19.47 4.75
CA ASP A 185 10.81 -18.54 4.53
C ASP A 185 10.55 -17.65 5.75
N PHE A 186 10.63 -18.21 6.94
CA PHE A 186 10.52 -17.45 8.19
C PHE A 186 11.66 -16.45 8.35
N VAL A 187 12.90 -16.83 8.03
CA VAL A 187 14.07 -15.92 8.06
C VAL A 187 13.91 -14.77 7.07
N ILE A 188 13.47 -15.05 5.84
CA ILE A 188 13.19 -14.01 4.83
C ILE A 188 12.15 -13.01 5.36
N LYS A 189 11.03 -13.49 5.91
CA LYS A 189 9.99 -12.62 6.50
C LYS A 189 10.55 -11.77 7.61
N ARG A 190 11.26 -12.38 8.56
CA ARG A 190 11.80 -11.68 9.71
C ARG A 190 12.80 -10.60 9.31
N ILE A 191 13.72 -10.90 8.40
CA ILE A 191 14.69 -9.92 7.88
C ILE A 191 13.98 -8.79 7.12
N SER A 192 12.98 -9.09 6.29
CA SER A 192 12.22 -8.04 5.59
C SER A 192 11.47 -7.12 6.57
N GLU A 193 10.89 -7.66 7.64
CA GLU A 193 10.26 -6.87 8.72
C GLU A 193 11.27 -5.96 9.42
N MET A 194 12.46 -6.49 9.75
CA MET A 194 13.50 -5.73 10.40
C MET A 194 14.01 -4.58 9.54
N ILE A 195 14.22 -4.81 8.24
CA ILE A 195 14.60 -3.76 7.30
C ILE A 195 13.47 -2.72 7.18
N SER A 196 12.23 -3.16 6.95
CA SER A 196 11.06 -2.28 6.83
C SER A 196 10.88 -1.36 8.03
N ALA A 197 11.12 -1.87 9.25
CA ALA A 197 10.97 -1.11 10.49
C ALA A 197 11.98 0.03 10.64
N GLN A 198 13.10 -0.01 9.91
CA GLN A 198 14.15 1.03 9.94
C GLN A 198 13.98 2.04 8.80
N LEU A 199 13.40 1.63 7.67
CA LEU A 199 13.31 2.47 6.47
C LEU A 199 12.35 3.66 6.67
N PRO A 200 12.73 4.87 6.19
CA PRO A 200 11.81 5.99 6.06
C PRO A 200 10.58 5.65 5.20
N GLN A 201 9.50 6.37 5.43
CA GLN A 201 8.21 6.09 4.80
C GLN A 201 8.20 6.25 3.26
N ASP A 202 9.06 7.12 2.73
CA ASP A 202 9.23 7.42 1.32
C ASP A 202 10.16 6.44 0.59
N SER A 203 10.80 5.50 1.31
CA SER A 203 11.68 4.50 0.70
C SER A 203 10.90 3.50 -0.16
N ILE A 204 11.50 3.06 -1.26
CA ILE A 204 10.98 1.97 -2.09
C ILE A 204 11.74 0.69 -1.71
N PHE A 205 11.04 -0.28 -1.10
CA PHE A 205 11.62 -1.53 -0.65
C PHE A 205 10.93 -2.73 -1.30
N ALA A 206 11.71 -3.60 -1.92
CA ALA A 206 11.20 -4.73 -2.68
C ALA A 206 12.03 -6.01 -2.50
N ARG A 207 11.38 -7.16 -2.71
CA ARG A 207 12.03 -8.45 -2.90
C ARG A 207 12.12 -8.75 -4.39
N VAL A 208 13.35 -8.97 -4.89
CA VAL A 208 13.62 -9.14 -6.33
C VAL A 208 13.97 -10.58 -6.73
N GLY A 209 14.30 -11.40 -5.75
CA GLY A 209 14.64 -12.82 -5.93
C GLY A 209 14.45 -13.61 -4.64
N GLY A 210 14.87 -14.86 -4.57
CA GLY A 210 14.71 -15.74 -3.41
C GLY A 210 15.03 -15.07 -2.08
N GLU A 211 16.31 -14.79 -1.84
CA GLU A 211 16.83 -14.11 -0.64
C GLU A 211 17.33 -12.69 -0.90
N GLU A 212 17.00 -12.12 -2.08
CA GLU A 212 17.51 -10.83 -2.53
C GLU A 212 16.47 -9.74 -2.37
N PHE A 213 16.91 -8.60 -1.83
CA PHE A 213 16.12 -7.39 -1.64
C PHE A 213 16.78 -6.19 -2.30
N ILE A 214 15.98 -5.18 -2.62
CA ILE A 214 16.45 -3.93 -3.19
C ILE A 214 15.72 -2.76 -2.52
N VAL A 215 16.46 -1.68 -2.26
CA VAL A 215 15.95 -0.47 -1.61
C VAL A 215 16.35 0.75 -2.42
N ILE A 216 15.41 1.67 -2.65
CA ILE A 216 15.73 3.06 -2.97
C ILE A 216 15.50 3.87 -1.70
N PHE A 217 16.51 4.65 -1.31
CA PHE A 217 16.59 5.40 -0.07
C PHE A 217 17.00 6.85 -0.40
N PHE A 218 16.21 7.79 0.09
CA PHE A 218 16.45 9.21 -0.13
C PHE A 218 17.33 9.78 0.98
N GLU A 219 18.50 10.23 0.63
CA GLU A 219 19.45 10.92 1.52
C GLU A 219 20.41 11.76 0.65
N GLU A 220 20.82 12.90 1.12
CA GLU A 220 21.77 13.77 0.43
C GLU A 220 23.22 13.42 0.78
N ASP A 221 23.45 12.96 2.00
CA ASP A 221 24.79 12.69 2.56
C ASP A 221 25.12 11.18 2.49
N SER A 222 26.16 10.86 1.73
CA SER A 222 26.64 9.49 1.57
C SER A 222 27.11 8.85 2.87
N GLN A 223 27.65 9.62 3.82
CA GLN A 223 28.05 9.10 5.14
C GLN A 223 26.85 8.73 5.99
N LYS A 224 25.76 9.51 5.91
CA LYS A 224 24.50 9.19 6.58
C LYS A 224 23.85 7.94 5.97
N ALA A 225 23.81 7.85 4.64
CA ALA A 225 23.30 6.66 3.96
C ALA A 225 24.10 5.41 4.33
N LEU A 226 25.42 5.49 4.33
CA LEU A 226 26.29 4.39 4.72
C LEU A 226 26.06 3.99 6.20
N SER A 227 25.99 4.98 7.09
CA SER A 227 25.74 4.75 8.52
C SER A 227 24.37 4.12 8.78
N PHE A 228 23.35 4.53 8.02
CA PHE A 228 22.01 3.94 8.09
C PHE A 228 22.04 2.44 7.76
N PHE A 229 22.60 2.08 6.61
CA PHE A 229 22.66 0.68 6.18
C PHE A 229 23.60 -0.16 7.06
N GLU A 230 24.65 0.43 7.63
CA GLU A 230 25.50 -0.24 8.61
C GLU A 230 24.73 -0.57 9.89
N ASN A 231 23.89 0.35 10.38
CA ASN A 231 23.01 0.11 11.51
C ASN A 231 22.01 -1.04 11.21
N VAL A 232 21.39 -1.03 10.02
CA VAL A 232 20.48 -2.11 9.58
C VAL A 232 21.22 -3.45 9.59
N ARG A 233 22.43 -3.52 8.99
CA ARG A 233 23.27 -4.72 8.97
C ARG A 233 23.59 -5.22 10.37
N GLU A 234 23.99 -4.31 11.28
CA GLU A 234 24.31 -4.65 12.66
C GLU A 234 23.10 -5.18 13.44
N ILE A 235 21.94 -4.55 13.30
CA ILE A 235 20.68 -5.01 13.93
C ILE A 235 20.41 -6.45 13.52
N ILE A 236 20.47 -6.76 12.23
CA ILE A 236 20.23 -8.11 11.71
C ILE A 236 21.28 -9.09 12.21
N SER A 237 22.56 -8.70 12.22
CA SER A 237 23.63 -9.59 12.64
C SER A 237 23.60 -9.97 14.13
N LYS A 238 22.92 -9.15 14.96
CA LYS A 238 22.76 -9.36 16.41
C LYS A 238 21.45 -10.05 16.77
N GLU A 239 20.52 -10.19 15.81
CA GLU A 239 19.21 -10.79 16.05
C GLU A 239 19.33 -12.31 16.17
N ASN A 240 18.67 -12.84 17.21
CA ASN A 240 18.45 -14.27 17.38
C ASN A 240 17.08 -14.65 16.80
N ILE A 241 17.03 -15.08 15.54
CA ILE A 241 15.79 -15.52 14.92
C ILE A 241 15.41 -16.89 15.47
N VAL A 242 14.33 -16.98 16.24
CA VAL A 242 13.89 -18.25 16.84
C VAL A 242 12.79 -18.88 16.00
N TYR A 243 13.05 -20.10 15.48
CA TYR A 243 12.07 -20.88 14.72
C TYR A 243 12.00 -22.30 15.28
N ASN A 244 10.81 -22.72 15.74
CA ASN A 244 10.58 -24.06 16.33
C ASN A 244 11.62 -24.45 17.41
N GLY A 245 12.00 -23.49 18.27
CA GLY A 245 12.95 -23.71 19.35
C GLY A 245 14.43 -23.66 18.92
N ASN A 246 14.74 -23.54 17.64
CA ASN A 246 16.09 -23.36 17.12
C ASN A 246 16.41 -21.87 16.97
N VAL A 247 17.64 -21.49 17.33
CA VAL A 247 18.16 -20.14 17.10
C VAL A 247 18.91 -20.13 15.76
N ILE A 248 18.48 -19.30 14.85
CA ILE A 248 19.06 -19.11 13.51
C ILE A 248 19.71 -17.74 13.47
N ASN A 249 21.03 -17.68 13.37
CA ASN A 249 21.76 -16.44 13.17
C ASN A 249 21.99 -16.22 11.69
N SER A 250 21.57 -15.06 11.19
CA SER A 250 21.75 -14.67 9.79
C SER A 250 22.40 -13.30 9.69
N THR A 251 23.17 -13.08 8.66
CA THR A 251 23.75 -11.79 8.30
C THR A 251 23.34 -11.41 6.89
N ILE A 252 23.55 -10.16 6.53
CA ILE A 252 23.30 -9.66 5.18
C ILE A 252 24.55 -9.00 4.61
N SER A 253 24.70 -9.13 3.29
CA SER A 253 25.67 -8.36 2.50
C SER A 253 24.92 -7.30 1.71
N ILE A 254 25.52 -6.10 1.57
CA ILE A 254 24.88 -4.95 0.95
C ILE A 254 25.83 -4.33 -0.09
N GLY A 255 25.31 -4.11 -1.30
CA GLY A 255 25.92 -3.24 -2.30
C GLY A 255 25.17 -1.91 -2.33
N LEU A 256 25.83 -0.82 -2.00
CA LEU A 256 25.26 0.54 -1.93
C LEU A 256 25.83 1.41 -3.04
N VAL A 257 24.99 2.13 -3.76
CA VAL A 257 25.38 3.06 -4.84
C VAL A 257 24.56 4.32 -4.74
N GLN A 258 25.20 5.46 -4.95
CA GLN A 258 24.52 6.74 -5.12
C GLN A 258 24.20 6.98 -6.60
N LYS A 259 22.95 7.37 -6.92
CA LYS A 259 22.62 7.93 -8.23
C LYS A 259 23.44 9.20 -8.44
N ASN A 260 24.06 9.33 -9.59
CA ASN A 260 24.76 10.55 -9.99
C ASN A 260 24.38 10.92 -11.44
N ASP A 261 24.72 12.15 -11.86
CA ASP A 261 24.36 12.72 -13.17
C ASP A 261 24.98 11.97 -14.37
N LYS A 262 25.88 11.02 -14.12
CA LYS A 262 26.50 10.19 -15.17
C LYS A 262 25.71 8.93 -15.50
N ASN A 263 24.68 8.63 -14.71
CA ASN A 263 23.83 7.48 -14.96
C ASN A 263 22.71 7.89 -15.92
N ASN A 264 22.61 7.21 -17.05
CA ASN A 264 21.60 7.49 -18.07
C ASN A 264 20.30 6.70 -17.84
N GLU A 265 20.38 5.58 -17.12
CA GLU A 265 19.27 4.67 -16.88
C GLU A 265 19.36 4.05 -15.48
N ILE A 266 18.21 3.71 -14.90
CA ILE A 266 18.13 3.04 -13.60
C ILE A 266 18.87 1.71 -13.59
N ASP A 267 18.90 0.99 -14.71
CA ASP A 267 19.56 -0.31 -14.84
C ASP A 267 21.08 -0.21 -14.63
N GLU A 268 21.70 0.93 -14.96
CA GLU A 268 23.12 1.17 -14.68
C GLU A 268 23.39 1.26 -13.16
N VAL A 269 22.49 1.92 -12.42
CA VAL A 269 22.60 2.06 -10.96
C VAL A 269 22.45 0.69 -10.31
N ILE A 270 21.44 -0.08 -10.73
CA ILE A 270 21.21 -1.45 -10.26
C ILE A 270 22.42 -2.33 -10.52
N LYS A 271 22.95 -2.32 -11.74
CA LYS A 271 24.14 -3.11 -12.09
C LYS A 271 25.35 -2.77 -11.25
N LYS A 272 25.55 -1.49 -10.92
CA LYS A 272 26.65 -1.06 -10.05
C LYS A 272 26.47 -1.59 -8.61
N SER A 273 25.24 -1.56 -8.08
CA SER A 273 24.93 -2.08 -6.76
C SER A 273 25.10 -3.60 -6.68
N ASP A 274 24.74 -4.34 -7.75
CA ASP A 274 24.97 -5.79 -7.83
C ASP A 274 26.47 -6.13 -7.84
N ILE A 275 27.29 -5.34 -8.54
CA ILE A 275 28.75 -5.49 -8.52
C ILE A 275 29.29 -5.25 -7.12
N ALA A 276 28.80 -4.23 -6.41
CA ALA A 276 29.19 -3.93 -5.05
C ALA A 276 28.76 -5.06 -4.08
N LEU A 277 27.54 -5.57 -4.23
CA LEU A 277 27.06 -6.72 -3.45
C LEU A 277 27.92 -7.97 -3.68
N TYR A 278 28.26 -8.27 -4.93
CA TYR A 278 29.13 -9.37 -5.25
C TYR A 278 30.51 -9.23 -4.58
N GLU A 279 31.07 -8.02 -4.56
CA GLU A 279 32.31 -7.73 -3.84
C GLU A 279 32.15 -7.93 -2.34
N ALA A 280 31.05 -7.48 -1.73
CA ALA A 280 30.75 -7.71 -0.31
C ALA A 280 30.75 -9.21 0.02
N LYS A 281 30.08 -10.02 -0.82
CA LYS A 281 30.05 -11.50 -0.66
C LYS A 281 31.45 -12.14 -0.80
N ARG A 282 32.29 -11.66 -1.73
CA ARG A 282 33.63 -12.19 -1.95
C ARG A 282 34.63 -11.82 -0.87
N THR A 283 34.50 -10.63 -0.29
CA THR A 283 35.47 -10.10 0.68
C THR A 283 35.16 -10.49 2.13
N GLY A 284 34.17 -11.37 2.35
CA GLY A 284 33.92 -12.00 3.66
C GLY A 284 32.48 -11.87 4.16
N ARG A 285 31.56 -11.33 3.38
CA ARG A 285 30.14 -11.17 3.75
C ARG A 285 29.92 -10.25 4.96
N ASN A 286 28.67 -10.15 5.42
CA ASN A 286 28.29 -9.34 6.58
C ASN A 286 28.91 -7.93 6.54
N ARG A 287 28.77 -7.24 5.42
CA ARG A 287 29.34 -5.93 5.15
C ARG A 287 28.63 -5.16 4.06
N ILE A 288 28.98 -3.88 3.98
CA ILE A 288 28.56 -3.00 2.91
C ILE A 288 29.76 -2.69 2.02
N ILE A 289 29.52 -2.68 0.71
CA ILE A 289 30.43 -2.05 -0.26
C ILE A 289 29.70 -0.88 -0.88
N TYR A 290 30.28 0.32 -0.75
CA TYR A 290 29.76 1.56 -1.35
C TYR A 290 30.59 1.92 -2.60
N ARG A 291 29.89 2.31 -3.69
CA ARG A 291 30.52 2.73 -4.97
C ARG A 291 29.89 3.99 -5.54
#